data_6087a42fef7ae2d6700233edf1012065
#
_entry.id   6087a42fef7ae2d6700233edf1012065
#
_cell.length_a   1.000
_cell.length_b   1.000
_cell.length_c   1.000
_cell.angle_alpha   90.00
_cell.angle_beta   90.00
_cell.angle_gamma   90.00
#
_symmetry.space_group_name_H-M   'P 1'
#
loop_
_entity.id
_entity.type
_entity.pdbx_description
1 polymer ?
#
loop_
_entity_poly.entity_id
_entity_poly.type
_entity_poly.pdbx_seq_one_letter_code
_entity_poly.pdbx_strand_id
1 'polypeptide(L)'
;LDPITLVVIQNGLQQVCNEMDLAFCRAAFSPVISEGMDRSDGIYARDDGALIAQGELGLPVFVGTMQFSSQAVIERVRANGWTVEPGDVFIVNDPYLGGTHLMDVRFVKPFFYRGQLWCWLANTGHWPDIGGMVPGGFSANATEVEQEGLRLPPVKLFKKGVMDQEILSIILSNIRIADQRIGDIKAQAAALAVGEKRLTALLERYGAGTVDDAIAELRVRAEQQMRAKIATIPAGTYAGHAIVDSDGVVNEPLHIRVKITKTADDDLLFDLSESSPPCQGPMNSVIATTRSSVYLAIKHIFPDVPINAGTFAPLKVADPEGTFLYAKYPRPVSGCAAEVSQRIAEAVFNALTAAIPGELFGAPAGTSGNLAIGGHDPKRDRSYVMYLFTGGGYGGSAVSDGISNGCSTIGISKMPPIEVMEQYYPVLFDQFSLYEGSGGAGEHRGGFGVNYTVRVRRGSARASMVMDHGRTGPLGALGGSEGGVNKVAIEQAGKEYRPPHLSKDQDIQLAPGDCIRVSTPGGGGYGDPLRRDPAKVASDVSRGYYTREQAERLFGVRIAPDGSATR
;
A
#
# COMPACT_ATOMS: atom_id res chain seq x y z
N LEU A 1 7.43 7.31 33.88
CA LEU A 1 6.82 6.02 34.28
C LEU A 1 7.89 4.97 34.52
N ASP A 2 7.59 3.95 35.36
CA ASP A 2 8.49 2.80 35.41
C ASP A 2 8.49 2.04 34.08
N PRO A 3 9.64 1.44 33.70
CA PRO A 3 9.81 0.84 32.38
C PRO A 3 8.83 -0.33 32.11
N ILE A 4 8.43 -1.08 33.13
CA ILE A 4 7.53 -2.22 32.99
C ILE A 4 6.12 -1.74 32.64
N THR A 5 5.60 -0.78 33.41
CA THR A 5 4.30 -0.16 33.17
C THR A 5 4.23 0.49 31.78
N LEU A 6 5.31 1.17 31.37
CA LEU A 6 5.39 1.81 30.04
C LEU A 6 5.26 0.78 28.91
N VAL A 7 6.03 -0.33 28.97
CA VAL A 7 5.97 -1.40 27.96
C VAL A 7 4.62 -2.10 27.96
N VAL A 8 4.02 -2.33 29.13
CA VAL A 8 2.69 -2.98 29.23
C VAL A 8 1.60 -2.09 28.61
N ILE A 9 1.64 -0.77 28.85
CA ILE A 9 0.68 0.17 28.23
C ILE A 9 0.92 0.25 26.72
N GLN A 10 2.17 0.32 26.26
CA GLN A 10 2.49 0.29 24.82
C GLN A 10 1.90 -0.93 24.13
N ASN A 11 2.17 -2.13 24.68
CA ASN A 11 1.61 -3.37 24.13
C ASN A 11 0.09 -3.41 24.25
N GLY A 12 -0.48 -2.84 25.31
CA GLY A 12 -1.92 -2.72 25.51
C GLY A 12 -2.60 -1.88 24.43
N LEU A 13 -2.03 -0.72 24.09
CA LEU A 13 -2.53 0.15 23.02
C LEU A 13 -2.43 -0.55 21.65
N GLN A 14 -1.31 -1.20 21.37
CA GLN A 14 -1.14 -1.98 20.14
C GLN A 14 -2.14 -3.14 20.07
N GLN A 15 -2.36 -3.85 21.19
CA GLN A 15 -3.33 -4.93 21.25
C GLN A 15 -4.77 -4.45 21.01
N VAL A 16 -5.16 -3.25 21.43
CA VAL A 16 -6.45 -2.65 21.06
C VAL A 16 -6.60 -2.60 19.54
N CYS A 17 -5.57 -2.08 18.84
CA CYS A 17 -5.58 -2.00 17.38
C CYS A 17 -5.61 -3.39 16.72
N ASN A 18 -4.84 -4.34 17.22
CA ASN A 18 -4.81 -5.72 16.72
C ASN A 18 -6.18 -6.41 16.85
N GLU A 19 -6.89 -6.16 17.94
CA GLU A 19 -8.25 -6.73 18.13
C GLU A 19 -9.30 -6.04 17.25
N MET A 20 -9.15 -4.74 16.99
CA MET A 20 -9.95 -4.03 15.98
C MET A 20 -9.74 -4.66 14.59
N ASP A 21 -8.48 -4.85 14.19
CA ASP A 21 -8.11 -5.46 12.92
C ASP A 21 -8.68 -6.88 12.76
N LEU A 22 -8.57 -7.71 13.81
CA LEU A 22 -9.12 -9.06 13.81
C LEU A 22 -10.66 -9.06 13.69
N ALA A 23 -11.33 -8.14 14.38
CA ALA A 23 -12.78 -8.00 14.30
C ALA A 23 -13.22 -7.56 12.90
N PHE A 24 -12.50 -6.59 12.30
CA PHE A 24 -12.75 -6.13 10.95
C PHE A 24 -12.56 -7.26 9.93
N CYS A 25 -11.43 -7.94 9.99
CA CYS A 25 -11.11 -9.08 9.12
C CYS A 25 -12.20 -10.15 9.11
N ARG A 26 -12.64 -10.56 10.30
CA ARG A 26 -13.64 -11.65 10.45
C ARG A 26 -15.04 -11.27 10.04
N ALA A 27 -15.39 -9.99 10.10
CA ALA A 27 -16.72 -9.50 9.79
C ALA A 27 -16.86 -8.96 8.37
N ALA A 28 -15.76 -8.69 7.67
CA ALA A 28 -15.76 -8.13 6.31
C ALA A 28 -16.31 -9.12 5.28
N PHE A 29 -17.04 -8.58 4.31
CA PHE A 29 -17.66 -9.33 3.22
C PHE A 29 -16.79 -9.37 1.97
N SER A 30 -15.94 -8.37 1.78
CA SER A 30 -15.06 -8.26 0.62
C SER A 30 -13.79 -9.09 0.79
N PRO A 31 -13.46 -10.02 -0.12
CA PRO A 31 -12.24 -10.82 -0.04
C PRO A 31 -10.94 -10.00 0.01
N VAL A 32 -10.90 -8.80 -0.60
CA VAL A 32 -9.74 -7.91 -0.50
C VAL A 32 -9.49 -7.43 0.93
N ILE A 33 -10.53 -7.27 1.74
CA ILE A 33 -10.42 -6.88 3.15
C ILE A 33 -10.16 -8.10 4.03
N SER A 34 -10.96 -9.17 3.89
CA SER A 34 -10.89 -10.35 4.77
C SER A 34 -9.68 -11.23 4.49
N GLU A 35 -9.37 -11.50 3.22
CA GLU A 35 -8.30 -12.39 2.79
C GLU A 35 -7.05 -11.59 2.33
N GLY A 36 -7.27 -10.50 1.60
CA GLY A 36 -6.21 -9.66 1.06
C GLY A 36 -5.56 -8.75 2.09
N MET A 37 -6.20 -8.54 3.25
CA MET A 37 -5.70 -7.71 4.36
C MET A 37 -5.52 -6.23 3.97
N ASP A 38 -6.27 -5.73 2.98
CA ASP A 38 -6.21 -4.34 2.56
C ASP A 38 -7.05 -3.45 3.49
N ARG A 39 -6.51 -3.25 4.70
CA ARG A 39 -7.14 -2.53 5.80
C ARG A 39 -6.09 -2.06 6.82
N SER A 40 -6.49 -1.18 7.72
CA SER A 40 -5.70 -0.74 8.86
C SER A 40 -6.60 -0.19 9.96
N ASP A 41 -6.19 -0.34 11.21
CA ASP A 41 -6.87 0.16 12.41
C ASP A 41 -5.88 0.91 13.31
N GLY A 42 -6.31 2.00 13.94
CA GLY A 42 -5.42 2.81 14.77
C GLY A 42 -6.13 3.71 15.77
N ILE A 43 -5.33 4.26 16.68
CA ILE A 43 -5.70 5.23 17.73
C ILE A 43 -4.99 6.55 17.44
N TYR A 44 -5.74 7.65 17.49
CA TYR A 44 -5.28 8.99 17.09
C TYR A 44 -5.57 10.01 18.18
N ALA A 45 -4.66 10.95 18.37
CA ALA A 45 -4.73 11.97 19.41
C ALA A 45 -5.96 12.88 19.24
N ARG A 46 -6.52 13.29 20.38
CA ARG A 46 -7.76 14.07 20.47
C ARG A 46 -7.69 15.39 19.70
N ASP A 47 -6.59 16.11 19.81
CA ASP A 47 -6.53 17.51 19.40
C ASP A 47 -6.02 17.71 17.97
N ASP A 48 -5.12 16.87 17.50
CA ASP A 48 -4.42 17.02 16.22
C ASP A 48 -4.48 15.78 15.32
N GLY A 49 -5.10 14.67 15.78
CA GLY A 49 -5.17 13.44 15.02
C GLY A 49 -3.84 12.71 14.86
N ALA A 50 -2.81 13.07 15.61
CA ALA A 50 -1.51 12.42 15.55
C ALA A 50 -1.61 10.94 15.94
N LEU A 51 -0.82 10.09 15.28
CA LEU A 51 -0.83 8.66 15.52
C LEU A 51 -0.32 8.30 16.91
N ILE A 52 -1.14 7.61 17.70
CA ILE A 52 -0.79 7.05 19.00
C ILE A 52 -0.33 5.58 18.84
N ALA A 53 -1.14 4.75 18.20
CA ALA A 53 -0.85 3.34 17.98
C ALA A 53 -1.56 2.84 16.71
N GLN A 54 -0.98 1.83 16.07
CA GLN A 54 -1.54 1.14 14.92
C GLN A 54 -1.40 -0.37 15.10
N GLY A 55 -2.29 -1.14 14.49
CA GLY A 55 -2.21 -2.60 14.49
C GLY A 55 -1.02 -3.12 13.67
N GLU A 56 -0.45 -4.24 14.08
CA GLU A 56 0.70 -4.88 13.42
C GLU A 56 0.39 -5.30 11.98
N LEU A 57 -0.86 -5.65 11.71
CA LEU A 57 -1.34 -6.09 10.40
C LEU A 57 -1.92 -4.96 9.54
N GLY A 58 -1.79 -3.70 9.98
CA GLY A 58 -2.19 -2.54 9.18
C GLY A 58 -1.22 -2.29 8.03
N LEU A 59 -1.74 -1.97 6.84
CA LEU A 59 -0.90 -1.64 5.69
C LEU A 59 -0.01 -0.43 6.00
N PRO A 60 1.30 -0.51 5.78
CA PRO A 60 2.23 0.56 6.08
C PRO A 60 1.93 1.90 5.40
N VAL A 61 1.35 1.90 4.19
CA VAL A 61 0.95 3.14 3.52
C VAL A 61 -0.09 3.93 4.31
N PHE A 62 -0.91 3.26 5.11
CA PHE A 62 -1.91 3.91 5.96
C PHE A 62 -1.35 4.50 7.26
N VAL A 63 -0.16 4.11 7.67
CA VAL A 63 0.52 4.63 8.87
C VAL A 63 0.56 6.16 8.88
N GLY A 64 0.95 6.76 7.77
CA GLY A 64 0.97 8.22 7.64
C GLY A 64 -0.38 8.82 7.27
N THR A 65 -1.12 8.19 6.34
CA THR A 65 -2.33 8.83 5.76
C THR A 65 -3.51 8.87 6.71
N MET A 66 -3.70 7.89 7.59
CA MET A 66 -4.86 7.87 8.50
C MET A 66 -4.80 9.00 9.54
N GLN A 67 -3.62 9.42 10.00
CA GLN A 67 -3.52 10.60 10.87
C GLN A 67 -3.99 11.87 10.16
N PHE A 68 -3.68 12.05 8.88
CA PHE A 68 -4.14 13.21 8.10
C PHE A 68 -5.66 13.18 7.88
N SER A 69 -6.24 12.00 7.65
CA SER A 69 -7.70 11.87 7.55
C SER A 69 -8.40 12.15 8.88
N SER A 70 -7.84 11.68 10.00
CA SER A 70 -8.34 11.99 11.33
C SER A 70 -8.23 13.48 11.63
N GLN A 71 -7.11 14.12 11.28
CA GLN A 71 -6.93 15.56 11.37
C GLN A 71 -7.98 16.32 10.54
N ALA A 72 -8.23 15.90 9.30
CA ALA A 72 -9.24 16.53 8.43
C ALA A 72 -10.65 16.47 9.03
N VAL A 73 -11.01 15.35 9.70
CA VAL A 73 -12.28 15.24 10.44
C VAL A 73 -12.31 16.24 11.59
N ILE A 74 -11.25 16.32 12.40
CA ILE A 74 -11.14 17.24 13.55
C ILE A 74 -11.26 18.70 13.09
N GLU A 75 -10.53 19.07 12.05
CA GLU A 75 -10.54 20.42 11.48
C GLU A 75 -11.93 20.79 10.95
N ARG A 76 -12.60 19.86 10.27
CA ARG A 76 -13.97 20.08 9.75
C ARG A 76 -14.97 20.24 10.86
N VAL A 77 -14.88 19.44 11.93
CA VAL A 77 -15.71 19.57 13.14
C VAL A 77 -15.56 20.97 13.74
N ARG A 78 -14.31 21.43 13.88
CA ARG A 78 -14.01 22.77 14.43
C ARG A 78 -14.51 23.89 13.52
N ALA A 79 -14.21 23.81 12.23
CA ALA A 79 -14.56 24.84 11.25
C ALA A 79 -16.08 25.04 11.12
N ASN A 80 -16.87 23.96 11.26
CA ASN A 80 -18.32 24.02 11.16
C ASN A 80 -19.04 24.16 12.52
N GLY A 81 -18.30 24.17 13.63
CA GLY A 81 -18.87 24.20 14.98
C GLY A 81 -19.76 22.98 15.28
N TRP A 82 -19.44 21.83 14.71
CA TRP A 82 -20.24 20.61 14.92
C TRP A 82 -20.03 20.04 16.31
N THR A 83 -21.12 19.67 16.97
CA THR A 83 -21.06 18.90 18.21
C THR A 83 -20.66 17.46 17.89
N VAL A 84 -19.72 16.93 18.65
CA VAL A 84 -19.29 15.53 18.59
C VAL A 84 -19.81 14.81 19.83
N GLU A 85 -20.48 13.68 19.63
CA GLU A 85 -21.16 12.95 20.70
C GLU A 85 -20.75 11.46 20.71
N PRO A 86 -20.89 10.79 21.87
CA PRO A 86 -20.67 9.35 21.94
C PRO A 86 -21.52 8.60 20.91
N GLY A 87 -20.89 7.65 20.19
CA GLY A 87 -21.55 6.87 19.15
C GLY A 87 -21.55 7.50 17.75
N ASP A 88 -21.06 8.74 17.60
CA ASP A 88 -20.83 9.31 16.27
C ASP A 88 -19.74 8.52 15.53
N VAL A 89 -19.87 8.37 14.21
CA VAL A 89 -18.82 7.86 13.33
C VAL A 89 -18.83 8.67 12.04
N PHE A 90 -17.69 9.26 11.73
CA PHE A 90 -17.49 9.96 10.48
C PHE A 90 -17.00 8.99 9.41
N ILE A 91 -17.49 9.18 8.17
CA ILE A 91 -16.97 8.53 6.96
C ILE A 91 -16.25 9.57 6.11
N VAL A 92 -15.12 9.21 5.50
CA VAL A 92 -14.35 10.07 4.62
C VAL A 92 -13.51 9.23 3.66
N ASN A 93 -13.43 9.66 2.39
CA ASN A 93 -12.50 9.12 1.41
C ASN A 93 -11.90 10.20 0.50
N ASP A 94 -12.19 11.47 0.76
CA ASP A 94 -11.71 12.57 -0.07
C ASP A 94 -10.17 12.61 -0.08
N PRO A 95 -9.52 12.42 -1.25
CA PRO A 95 -8.06 12.37 -1.34
C PRO A 95 -7.40 13.67 -0.88
N TYR A 96 -8.03 14.80 -1.18
CA TYR A 96 -7.49 16.13 -0.89
C TYR A 96 -7.64 16.55 0.57
N LEU A 97 -8.37 15.75 1.36
CA LEU A 97 -8.59 15.92 2.79
C LEU A 97 -7.86 14.83 3.61
N GLY A 98 -6.61 14.59 3.29
CA GLY A 98 -5.78 13.62 3.99
C GLY A 98 -5.98 12.16 3.54
N GLY A 99 -6.62 11.95 2.39
CA GLY A 99 -6.89 10.63 1.83
C GLY A 99 -5.75 10.06 1.00
N THR A 100 -6.07 8.98 0.31
CA THR A 100 -5.27 8.28 -0.68
C THR A 100 -6.03 8.30 -2.02
N HIS A 101 -6.46 7.14 -2.53
CA HIS A 101 -7.45 7.07 -3.61
C HIS A 101 -8.86 6.88 -3.03
N LEU A 102 -9.91 7.01 -3.86
CA LEU A 102 -11.30 6.99 -3.39
C LEU A 102 -11.72 5.65 -2.78
N MET A 103 -11.11 4.54 -3.20
CA MET A 103 -11.45 3.20 -2.72
C MET A 103 -11.08 2.98 -1.25
N ASP A 104 -10.14 3.73 -0.70
CA ASP A 104 -9.75 3.65 0.71
C ASP A 104 -10.72 4.47 1.58
N VAL A 105 -11.77 3.82 2.02
CA VAL A 105 -12.82 4.47 2.82
C VAL A 105 -12.50 4.37 4.30
N ARG A 106 -12.44 5.52 4.97
CA ARG A 106 -12.06 5.65 6.37
C ARG A 106 -13.25 5.95 7.24
N PHE A 107 -13.29 5.25 8.39
CA PHE A 107 -14.21 5.57 9.49
C PHE A 107 -13.40 6.17 10.62
N VAL A 108 -13.87 7.29 11.17
CA VAL A 108 -13.22 8.01 12.28
C VAL A 108 -14.26 8.21 13.36
N LYS A 109 -14.00 7.62 14.53
CA LYS A 109 -14.93 7.58 15.67
C LYS A 109 -14.35 8.33 16.86
N PRO A 110 -15.05 9.33 17.44
CA PRO A 110 -14.64 9.92 18.71
C PRO A 110 -14.83 8.90 19.83
N PHE A 111 -13.79 8.72 20.62
CA PHE A 111 -13.82 7.88 21.81
C PHE A 111 -13.97 8.74 23.06
N PHE A 112 -15.03 8.50 23.82
CA PHE A 112 -15.31 9.20 25.06
C PHE A 112 -15.00 8.31 26.27
N TYR A 113 -14.28 8.87 27.23
CA TYR A 113 -14.05 8.24 28.52
C TYR A 113 -14.56 9.14 29.64
N ARG A 114 -15.45 8.61 30.51
CA ARG A 114 -16.11 9.37 31.60
C ARG A 114 -16.73 10.69 31.13
N GLY A 115 -17.36 10.67 29.97
CA GLY A 115 -18.08 11.82 29.39
C GLY A 115 -17.21 12.87 28.70
N GLN A 116 -15.89 12.65 28.60
CA GLN A 116 -14.97 13.54 27.88
C GLN A 116 -14.38 12.86 26.65
N LEU A 117 -14.26 13.59 25.54
CA LEU A 117 -13.53 13.13 24.37
C LEU A 117 -12.07 12.90 24.75
N TRP A 118 -11.59 11.64 24.63
CA TRP A 118 -10.26 11.26 25.03
C TRP A 118 -9.33 11.09 23.82
N CYS A 119 -9.78 10.42 22.75
CA CYS A 119 -9.02 10.22 21.51
C CYS A 119 -10.00 9.94 20.34
N TRP A 120 -9.42 9.60 19.18
CA TRP A 120 -10.16 9.09 18.03
C TRP A 120 -9.70 7.67 17.71
N LEU A 121 -10.66 6.80 17.41
CA LEU A 121 -10.42 5.50 16.81
C LEU A 121 -10.71 5.60 15.32
N ALA A 122 -9.85 5.06 14.49
CA ALA A 122 -10.10 5.07 13.06
C ALA A 122 -9.69 3.76 12.40
N ASN A 123 -10.40 3.42 11.33
CA ASN A 123 -9.98 2.35 10.43
C ASN A 123 -10.18 2.74 8.97
N THR A 124 -9.51 2.00 8.11
CA THR A 124 -9.67 2.08 6.67
C THR A 124 -9.83 0.69 6.10
N GLY A 125 -10.62 0.56 5.04
CA GLY A 125 -10.71 -0.64 4.24
C GLY A 125 -10.83 -0.26 2.78
N HIS A 126 -10.14 -1.02 1.93
CA HIS A 126 -10.25 -0.88 0.49
C HIS A 126 -11.60 -1.44 0.01
N TRP A 127 -12.48 -0.57 -0.43
CA TRP A 127 -13.74 -1.00 -1.03
C TRP A 127 -13.52 -1.38 -2.49
N PRO A 128 -13.82 -2.62 -2.90
CA PRO A 128 -13.60 -3.08 -4.27
C PRO A 128 -14.32 -2.29 -5.35
N ASP A 129 -15.35 -1.54 -5.00
CA ASP A 129 -16.04 -0.62 -5.90
C ASP A 129 -16.54 0.60 -5.12
N ILE A 130 -16.32 1.76 -5.66
CA ILE A 130 -16.76 3.06 -5.16
C ILE A 130 -17.55 3.85 -6.22
N GLY A 131 -18.04 3.18 -7.26
CA GLY A 131 -18.64 3.82 -8.43
C GLY A 131 -17.60 4.21 -9.47
N GLY A 132 -17.80 5.32 -10.13
CA GLY A 132 -16.92 5.80 -11.18
C GLY A 132 -17.18 5.17 -12.55
N MET A 133 -16.33 5.50 -13.53
CA MET A 133 -16.55 5.13 -14.92
C MET A 133 -16.29 3.66 -15.23
N VAL A 134 -15.49 2.97 -14.40
CA VAL A 134 -15.18 1.55 -14.55
C VAL A 134 -15.39 0.79 -13.23
N PRO A 135 -15.72 -0.51 -13.26
CA PRO A 135 -15.74 -1.32 -12.05
C PRO A 135 -14.37 -1.33 -11.36
N GLY A 136 -14.35 -1.19 -10.04
CA GLY A 136 -13.13 -1.28 -9.24
C GLY A 136 -12.40 0.04 -8.99
N GLY A 137 -12.84 1.14 -9.61
CA GLY A 137 -12.27 2.47 -9.35
C GLY A 137 -10.88 2.74 -9.93
N PHE A 138 -10.19 1.76 -10.49
CA PHE A 138 -8.89 1.93 -11.16
C PHE A 138 -9.09 2.37 -12.61
N SER A 139 -9.44 3.64 -12.78
CA SER A 139 -9.71 4.26 -14.09
C SER A 139 -8.39 4.71 -14.72
N ALA A 140 -7.78 3.86 -15.54
CA ALA A 140 -6.42 4.05 -16.05
C ALA A 140 -6.24 5.31 -16.93
N ASN A 141 -7.32 5.85 -17.50
CA ASN A 141 -7.29 7.07 -18.32
C ASN A 141 -8.21 8.18 -17.78
N ALA A 142 -8.57 8.16 -16.51
CA ALA A 142 -9.29 9.25 -15.87
C ALA A 142 -8.48 10.56 -15.96
N THR A 143 -9.17 11.68 -16.21
CA THR A 143 -8.59 13.02 -16.28
C THR A 143 -9.08 13.95 -15.17
N GLU A 144 -10.05 13.49 -14.40
CA GLU A 144 -10.61 14.15 -13.21
C GLU A 144 -11.09 13.12 -12.19
N VAL A 145 -11.05 13.48 -10.92
CA VAL A 145 -11.36 12.57 -9.80
C VAL A 145 -12.81 12.07 -9.81
N GLU A 146 -13.73 12.83 -10.35
CA GLU A 146 -15.14 12.47 -10.49
C GLU A 146 -15.35 11.20 -11.33
N GLN A 147 -14.44 10.92 -12.26
CA GLN A 147 -14.46 9.70 -13.07
C GLN A 147 -14.04 8.45 -12.27
N GLU A 148 -13.32 8.63 -11.17
CA GLU A 148 -12.79 7.53 -10.34
C GLU A 148 -13.80 7.00 -9.33
N GLY A 149 -14.84 7.77 -8.96
CA GLY A 149 -15.89 7.29 -8.07
C GLY A 149 -16.50 8.36 -7.15
N LEU A 150 -17.28 7.88 -6.19
CA LEU A 150 -17.94 8.70 -5.19
C LEU A 150 -16.92 9.27 -4.21
N ARG A 151 -16.83 10.59 -4.13
CA ARG A 151 -15.99 11.33 -3.19
C ARG A 151 -16.80 11.80 -1.98
N LEU A 152 -16.41 11.36 -0.80
CA LEU A 152 -17.05 11.66 0.47
C LEU A 152 -16.17 12.57 1.33
N PRO A 153 -16.57 13.82 1.57
CA PRO A 153 -15.95 14.65 2.60
C PRO A 153 -16.27 14.09 3.99
N PRO A 154 -15.60 14.51 5.08
CA PRO A 154 -15.97 14.11 6.42
C PRO A 154 -17.45 14.42 6.72
N VAL A 155 -18.26 13.37 6.87
CA VAL A 155 -19.69 13.44 7.25
C VAL A 155 -20.01 12.34 8.26
N LYS A 156 -21.00 12.57 9.13
CA LYS A 156 -21.42 11.57 10.14
C LYS A 156 -22.30 10.51 9.51
N LEU A 157 -21.74 9.33 9.28
CA LEU A 157 -22.50 8.15 8.85
C LEU A 157 -23.31 7.55 10.02
N PHE A 158 -22.76 7.62 11.24
CA PHE A 158 -23.50 7.27 12.45
C PHE A 158 -23.62 8.50 13.34
N LYS A 159 -24.82 8.73 13.86
CA LYS A 159 -25.14 9.80 14.81
C LYS A 159 -25.66 9.16 16.09
N LYS A 160 -24.92 9.33 17.21
CA LYS A 160 -25.26 8.72 18.51
C LYS A 160 -25.52 7.20 18.42
N GLY A 161 -24.71 6.49 17.63
CA GLY A 161 -24.82 5.04 17.42
C GLY A 161 -25.88 4.60 16.39
N VAL A 162 -26.64 5.52 15.81
CA VAL A 162 -27.67 5.23 14.79
C VAL A 162 -27.12 5.58 13.40
N MET A 163 -27.20 4.62 12.48
CA MET A 163 -26.77 4.83 11.09
C MET A 163 -27.73 5.77 10.37
N ASP A 164 -27.18 6.80 9.73
CA ASP A 164 -27.93 7.76 8.93
C ASP A 164 -28.34 7.11 7.60
N GLN A 165 -29.64 6.84 7.45
CA GLN A 165 -30.17 6.12 6.30
C GLN A 165 -30.15 6.96 5.01
N GLU A 166 -30.16 8.29 5.11
CA GLU A 166 -30.11 9.18 3.94
C GLU A 166 -28.69 9.14 3.33
N ILE A 167 -27.67 9.31 4.18
CA ILE A 167 -26.26 9.21 3.74
C ILE A 167 -25.97 7.81 3.20
N LEU A 168 -26.41 6.75 3.90
CA LEU A 168 -26.26 5.39 3.43
C LEU A 168 -26.90 5.20 2.05
N SER A 169 -28.12 5.70 1.84
CA SER A 169 -28.82 5.58 0.55
C SER A 169 -28.07 6.29 -0.58
N ILE A 170 -27.48 7.46 -0.32
CA ILE A 170 -26.64 8.17 -1.30
C ILE A 170 -25.44 7.32 -1.66
N ILE A 171 -24.74 6.77 -0.67
CA ILE A 171 -23.55 5.91 -0.91
C ILE A 171 -23.95 4.70 -1.75
N LEU A 172 -24.96 3.94 -1.34
CA LEU A 172 -25.36 2.69 -1.98
C LEU A 172 -25.90 2.89 -3.40
N SER A 173 -26.52 4.03 -3.70
CA SER A 173 -27.02 4.34 -5.04
C SER A 173 -25.91 4.67 -6.05
N ASN A 174 -24.70 4.95 -5.58
CA ASN A 174 -23.54 5.31 -6.41
C ASN A 174 -22.54 4.16 -6.63
N ILE A 175 -22.78 2.99 -6.04
CA ILE A 175 -21.86 1.84 -6.12
C ILE A 175 -22.55 0.62 -6.74
N ARG A 176 -21.75 -0.30 -7.35
CA ARG A 176 -22.30 -1.44 -8.11
C ARG A 176 -22.69 -2.64 -7.27
N ILE A 177 -22.05 -2.83 -6.10
CA ILE A 177 -22.20 -4.02 -5.24
C ILE A 177 -22.65 -3.62 -3.84
N ALA A 178 -23.82 -2.98 -3.77
CA ALA A 178 -24.36 -2.37 -2.56
C ALA A 178 -24.50 -3.35 -1.38
N ASP A 179 -25.01 -4.58 -1.61
CA ASP A 179 -25.21 -5.58 -0.55
C ASP A 179 -23.91 -5.98 0.14
N GLN A 180 -22.86 -6.20 -0.63
CA GLN A 180 -21.53 -6.50 -0.07
C GLN A 180 -21.00 -5.31 0.72
N ARG A 181 -21.28 -4.09 0.26
CA ARG A 181 -20.82 -2.86 0.92
C ARG A 181 -21.48 -2.62 2.27
N ILE A 182 -22.76 -2.92 2.41
CA ILE A 182 -23.43 -2.86 3.70
C ILE A 182 -22.74 -3.77 4.74
N GLY A 183 -22.30 -4.96 4.32
CA GLY A 183 -21.53 -5.88 5.15
C GLY A 183 -20.21 -5.26 5.64
N ASP A 184 -19.45 -4.67 4.73
CA ASP A 184 -18.16 -4.05 5.07
C ASP A 184 -18.33 -2.79 5.94
N ILE A 185 -19.36 -1.96 5.69
CA ILE A 185 -19.70 -0.80 6.54
C ILE A 185 -19.96 -1.26 7.99
N LYS A 186 -20.75 -2.32 8.17
CA LYS A 186 -21.02 -2.89 9.49
C LYS A 186 -19.76 -3.48 10.13
N ALA A 187 -18.91 -4.11 9.35
CA ALA A 187 -17.63 -4.66 9.82
C ALA A 187 -16.68 -3.57 10.30
N GLN A 188 -16.55 -2.45 9.56
CA GLN A 188 -15.76 -1.29 9.99
C GLN A 188 -16.29 -0.68 11.30
N ALA A 189 -17.60 -0.49 11.41
CA ALA A 189 -18.21 0.02 12.62
C ALA A 189 -18.05 -0.93 13.81
N ALA A 190 -18.17 -2.25 13.61
CA ALA A 190 -17.97 -3.26 14.65
C ALA A 190 -16.52 -3.29 15.16
N ALA A 191 -15.54 -3.15 14.28
CA ALA A 191 -14.13 -3.04 14.68
C ALA A 191 -13.89 -1.83 15.61
N LEU A 192 -14.45 -0.67 15.28
CA LEU A 192 -14.36 0.53 16.14
C LEU A 192 -15.03 0.31 17.51
N ALA A 193 -16.14 -0.43 17.57
CA ALA A 193 -16.79 -0.79 18.85
C ALA A 193 -15.94 -1.73 19.70
N VAL A 194 -15.20 -2.67 19.08
CA VAL A 194 -14.22 -3.50 19.77
C VAL A 194 -13.10 -2.64 20.35
N GLY A 195 -12.56 -1.69 19.56
CA GLY A 195 -11.55 -0.75 20.01
C GLY A 195 -12.01 0.06 21.21
N GLU A 196 -13.23 0.62 21.16
CA GLU A 196 -13.84 1.37 22.26
C GLU A 196 -13.90 0.53 23.56
N LYS A 197 -14.39 -0.71 23.47
CA LYS A 197 -14.47 -1.63 24.61
C LYS A 197 -13.10 -1.94 25.20
N ARG A 198 -12.10 -2.24 24.35
CA ARG A 198 -10.75 -2.62 24.81
C ARG A 198 -9.99 -1.44 25.38
N LEU A 199 -10.12 -0.27 24.77
CA LEU A 199 -9.49 0.94 25.27
C LEU A 199 -10.10 1.37 26.61
N THR A 200 -11.41 1.27 26.77
CA THR A 200 -12.08 1.51 28.06
C THR A 200 -11.48 0.60 29.16
N ALA A 201 -11.35 -0.69 28.89
CA ALA A 201 -10.77 -1.63 29.87
C ALA A 201 -9.29 -1.28 30.20
N LEU A 202 -8.52 -0.82 29.23
CA LEU A 202 -7.14 -0.37 29.46
C LEU A 202 -7.10 0.86 30.38
N LEU A 203 -7.96 1.85 30.12
CA LEU A 203 -8.05 3.08 30.91
C LEU A 203 -8.59 2.83 32.33
N GLU A 204 -9.52 1.89 32.49
CA GLU A 204 -10.01 1.48 33.82
C GLU A 204 -8.93 0.80 34.64
N ARG A 205 -8.07 -0.01 33.99
CA ARG A 205 -7.01 -0.77 34.66
C ARG A 205 -5.84 0.12 35.12
N TYR A 206 -5.41 1.06 34.30
CA TYR A 206 -4.18 1.86 34.56
C TYR A 206 -4.47 3.31 34.95
N GLY A 207 -5.69 3.80 34.74
CA GLY A 207 -6.07 5.20 34.88
C GLY A 207 -5.72 6.04 33.64
N ALA A 208 -6.64 6.91 33.23
CA ALA A 208 -6.46 7.73 32.02
C ALA A 208 -5.19 8.60 32.08
N GLY A 209 -4.92 9.26 33.21
CA GLY A 209 -3.71 10.09 33.38
C GLY A 209 -2.41 9.30 33.20
N THR A 210 -2.33 8.07 33.74
CA THR A 210 -1.14 7.21 33.55
C THR A 210 -0.97 6.79 32.09
N VAL A 211 -2.06 6.54 31.38
CA VAL A 211 -2.00 6.19 29.95
C VAL A 211 -1.63 7.42 29.11
N ASP A 212 -2.12 8.62 29.45
CA ASP A 212 -1.74 9.89 28.80
C ASP A 212 -0.23 10.16 28.97
N ASP A 213 0.29 9.99 30.18
CA ASP A 213 1.73 10.13 30.46
C ASP A 213 2.56 9.10 29.69
N ALA A 214 2.07 7.84 29.59
CA ALA A 214 2.73 6.80 28.81
C ALA A 214 2.78 7.16 27.33
N ILE A 215 1.69 7.63 26.74
CA ILE A 215 1.62 8.04 25.33
C ILE A 215 2.63 9.17 25.06
N ALA A 216 2.67 10.18 25.92
CA ALA A 216 3.62 11.29 25.80
C ALA A 216 5.09 10.80 25.87
N GLU A 217 5.41 9.93 26.81
CA GLU A 217 6.76 9.36 26.95
C GLU A 217 7.13 8.46 25.78
N LEU A 218 6.23 7.60 25.31
CA LEU A 218 6.44 6.72 24.16
C LEU A 218 6.69 7.52 22.87
N ARG A 219 6.00 8.64 22.70
CA ARG A 219 6.23 9.55 21.57
C ARG A 219 7.63 10.13 21.59
N VAL A 220 8.09 10.63 22.75
CA VAL A 220 9.45 11.16 22.91
C VAL A 220 10.50 10.08 22.67
N ARG A 221 10.31 8.88 23.22
CA ARG A 221 11.26 7.77 23.04
C ARG A 221 11.34 7.32 21.57
N ALA A 222 10.22 7.24 20.87
CA ALA A 222 10.21 6.88 19.45
C ALA A 222 10.94 7.93 18.58
N GLU A 223 10.77 9.21 18.87
CA GLU A 223 11.52 10.29 18.22
C GLU A 223 13.03 10.15 18.48
N GLN A 224 13.43 9.95 19.73
CA GLN A 224 14.84 9.76 20.10
C GLN A 224 15.45 8.54 19.42
N GLN A 225 14.72 7.43 19.34
CA GLN A 225 15.18 6.23 18.64
C GLN A 225 15.34 6.47 17.13
N MET A 226 14.39 7.17 16.49
CA MET A 226 14.52 7.51 15.08
C MET A 226 15.71 8.45 14.84
N ARG A 227 15.92 9.48 15.68
CA ARG A 227 17.09 10.35 15.61
C ARG A 227 18.39 9.56 15.77
N ALA A 228 18.45 8.60 16.68
CA ALA A 228 19.61 7.73 16.87
C ALA A 228 19.91 6.88 15.62
N LYS A 229 18.86 6.41 14.92
CA LYS A 229 19.02 5.74 13.63
C LYS A 229 19.50 6.69 12.53
N ILE A 230 18.92 7.88 12.44
CA ILE A 230 19.34 8.92 11.48
C ILE A 230 20.79 9.35 11.74
N ALA A 231 21.24 9.38 12.99
CA ALA A 231 22.63 9.70 13.36
C ALA A 231 23.65 8.76 12.71
N THR A 232 23.29 7.53 12.37
CA THR A 232 24.15 6.57 11.66
C THR A 232 24.38 6.92 10.18
N ILE A 233 23.52 7.78 9.61
CA ILE A 233 23.66 8.27 8.24
C ILE A 233 24.78 9.33 8.23
N PRO A 234 25.79 9.25 7.35
CA PRO A 234 26.81 10.31 7.24
C PRO A 234 26.17 11.67 6.93
N ALA A 235 26.81 12.76 7.37
CA ALA A 235 26.36 14.11 7.03
C ALA A 235 26.44 14.35 5.52
N GLY A 236 25.42 14.94 4.92
CA GLY A 236 25.40 15.20 3.49
C GLY A 236 24.00 15.35 2.91
N THR A 237 23.98 15.51 1.58
CA THR A 237 22.77 15.52 0.77
C THR A 237 22.84 14.37 -0.24
N TYR A 238 21.78 13.60 -0.30
CA TYR A 238 21.68 12.38 -1.12
C TYR A 238 20.57 12.55 -2.13
N ALA A 239 20.84 12.22 -3.40
CA ALA A 239 19.88 12.32 -4.48
C ALA A 239 19.43 10.92 -4.91
N GLY A 240 18.13 10.75 -5.14
CA GLY A 240 17.53 9.53 -5.63
C GLY A 240 16.51 9.79 -6.72
N HIS A 241 16.27 8.76 -7.52
CA HIS A 241 15.40 8.84 -8.67
C HIS A 241 14.62 7.55 -8.86
N ALA A 242 13.36 7.68 -9.26
CA ALA A 242 12.50 6.59 -9.73
C ALA A 242 11.62 7.08 -10.89
N ILE A 243 11.07 6.15 -11.65
CA ILE A 243 10.26 6.43 -12.84
C ILE A 243 8.91 5.73 -12.70
N VAL A 244 7.83 6.46 -13.00
CA VAL A 244 6.51 5.92 -13.30
C VAL A 244 6.39 5.80 -14.80
N ASP A 245 5.96 4.66 -15.33
CA ASP A 245 5.99 4.35 -16.78
C ASP A 245 5.26 5.36 -17.65
N SER A 246 4.08 5.78 -17.21
CA SER A 246 3.22 6.81 -17.84
C SER A 246 2.07 7.16 -16.90
N ASP A 247 1.32 8.20 -17.22
CA ASP A 247 0.14 8.57 -16.43
C ASP A 247 -1.16 7.85 -16.87
N GLY A 248 -1.10 7.01 -17.92
CA GLY A 248 -2.26 6.32 -18.47
C GLY A 248 -3.01 7.09 -19.57
N VAL A 249 -2.75 8.39 -19.71
CA VAL A 249 -3.29 9.27 -20.75
C VAL A 249 -2.18 9.71 -21.71
N VAL A 250 -1.08 10.19 -21.16
CA VAL A 250 0.13 10.57 -21.91
C VAL A 250 1.17 9.47 -21.71
N ASN A 251 1.64 8.88 -22.83
CA ASN A 251 2.60 7.76 -22.78
C ASN A 251 4.05 8.23 -22.66
N GLU A 252 4.30 9.08 -21.67
CA GLU A 252 5.64 9.58 -21.31
C GLU A 252 5.94 9.25 -19.84
N PRO A 253 7.19 8.93 -19.50
CA PRO A 253 7.57 8.63 -18.13
C PRO A 253 7.45 9.87 -17.24
N LEU A 254 6.95 9.64 -15.99
CA LEU A 254 6.99 10.63 -14.93
C LEU A 254 8.21 10.37 -14.05
N HIS A 255 8.94 11.41 -13.73
CA HIS A 255 10.15 11.33 -12.93
C HIS A 255 9.89 11.75 -11.49
N ILE A 256 10.25 10.90 -10.54
CA ILE A 256 10.33 11.22 -9.12
C ILE A 256 11.80 11.48 -8.81
N ARG A 257 12.11 12.67 -8.32
CA ARG A 257 13.45 13.06 -7.87
C ARG A 257 13.37 13.50 -6.43
N VAL A 258 14.20 12.92 -5.59
CA VAL A 258 14.28 13.26 -4.17
C VAL A 258 15.68 13.71 -3.82
N LYS A 259 15.78 14.79 -3.04
CA LYS A 259 17.00 15.19 -2.32
C LYS A 259 16.76 15.01 -0.84
N ILE A 260 17.62 14.26 -0.17
CA ILE A 260 17.53 13.98 1.26
C ILE A 260 18.74 14.62 1.93
N THR A 261 18.48 15.63 2.78
CA THR A 261 19.54 16.30 3.52
C THR A 261 19.46 15.94 5.00
N LYS A 262 20.56 15.40 5.54
CA LYS A 262 20.70 15.18 6.98
C LYS A 262 21.15 16.47 7.65
N THR A 263 20.37 16.94 8.66
CA THR A 263 20.72 18.11 9.45
C THR A 263 21.65 17.77 10.62
N ALA A 264 22.19 18.80 11.27
CA ALA A 264 23.00 18.64 12.49
C ALA A 264 22.19 18.09 13.69
N ASP A 265 20.87 18.33 13.70
CA ASP A 265 19.95 17.86 14.75
C ASP A 265 19.37 16.46 14.46
N ASP A 266 19.95 15.73 13.51
CA ASP A 266 19.50 14.41 13.07
C ASP A 266 18.04 14.41 12.55
N ASP A 267 17.61 15.49 11.88
CA ASP A 267 16.45 15.48 11.01
C ASP A 267 16.86 15.04 9.60
N LEU A 268 15.93 14.42 8.88
CA LEU A 268 16.02 14.20 7.42
C LEU A 268 15.04 15.14 6.72
N LEU A 269 15.58 16.00 5.87
CA LEU A 269 14.79 16.90 5.03
C LEU A 269 14.63 16.27 3.63
N PHE A 270 13.38 16.05 3.22
CA PHE A 270 13.05 15.48 1.93
C PHE A 270 12.49 16.56 1.01
N ASP A 271 13.16 16.79 -0.09
CA ASP A 271 12.76 17.70 -1.16
C ASP A 271 12.47 16.90 -2.43
N LEU A 272 11.22 16.92 -2.89
CA LEU A 272 10.73 16.26 -4.11
C LEU A 272 10.33 17.28 -5.18
N SER A 273 10.68 18.56 -5.04
CA SER A 273 10.25 19.66 -5.93
C SER A 273 10.77 19.56 -7.36
N GLU A 274 11.82 18.79 -7.61
CA GLU A 274 12.36 18.54 -8.96
C GLU A 274 11.68 17.37 -9.71
N SER A 275 10.60 16.82 -9.14
CA SER A 275 9.79 15.80 -9.81
C SER A 275 8.96 16.36 -10.95
N SER A 276 8.42 15.49 -11.81
CA SER A 276 7.61 15.88 -12.97
C SER A 276 6.41 16.75 -12.59
N PRO A 277 5.96 17.65 -13.47
CA PRO A 277 4.74 18.45 -13.27
C PRO A 277 3.50 17.59 -13.04
N PRO A 278 2.36 18.17 -12.58
CA PRO A 278 1.10 17.46 -12.49
C PRO A 278 0.72 16.80 -13.80
N CYS A 279 0.36 15.53 -13.76
CA CYS A 279 0.01 14.75 -14.95
C CYS A 279 -1.50 14.81 -15.26
N GLN A 280 -1.88 14.40 -16.47
CA GLN A 280 -3.28 14.39 -16.90
C GLN A 280 -4.04 13.18 -16.35
N GLY A 281 -3.37 12.03 -16.30
CA GLY A 281 -3.95 10.76 -15.88
C GLY A 281 -3.90 10.52 -14.37
N PRO A 282 -4.32 9.33 -13.90
CA PRO A 282 -4.58 9.04 -12.49
C PRO A 282 -3.34 8.75 -11.64
N MET A 283 -2.15 9.09 -12.13
CA MET A 283 -0.88 8.86 -11.42
C MET A 283 -0.43 10.08 -10.60
N ASN A 284 -1.30 11.04 -10.33
CA ASN A 284 -1.00 12.10 -9.36
C ASN A 284 -1.07 11.59 -7.92
N SER A 285 -0.24 12.12 -7.03
CA SER A 285 -0.26 11.81 -5.60
C SER A 285 -0.65 13.03 -4.78
N VAL A 286 -1.53 12.84 -3.82
CA VAL A 286 -1.88 13.87 -2.83
C VAL A 286 -0.82 13.95 -1.74
N ILE A 287 -0.67 15.11 -1.09
CA ILE A 287 0.42 15.35 -0.13
C ILE A 287 0.43 14.38 1.04
N ALA A 288 -0.74 13.95 1.54
CA ALA A 288 -0.83 12.96 2.61
C ALA A 288 -0.18 11.63 2.20
N THR A 289 -0.46 11.15 0.99
CA THR A 289 0.15 9.92 0.45
C THR A 289 1.64 10.13 0.18
N THR A 290 2.05 11.26 -0.37
CA THR A 290 3.46 11.58 -0.61
C THR A 290 4.28 11.57 0.68
N ARG A 291 3.79 12.20 1.75
CA ARG A 291 4.44 12.15 3.07
C ARG A 291 4.46 10.75 3.65
N SER A 292 3.33 10.03 3.57
CA SER A 292 3.26 8.65 4.05
C SER A 292 4.22 7.72 3.32
N SER A 293 4.45 7.96 2.02
CA SER A 293 5.42 7.18 1.22
C SER A 293 6.86 7.34 1.70
N VAL A 294 7.22 8.55 2.11
CA VAL A 294 8.53 8.82 2.75
C VAL A 294 8.63 8.12 4.09
N TYR A 295 7.59 8.21 4.94
CA TYR A 295 7.55 7.53 6.24
C TYR A 295 7.67 6.01 6.08
N LEU A 296 6.93 5.45 5.14
CA LEU A 296 6.98 4.05 4.74
C LEU A 296 8.40 3.63 4.34
N ALA A 297 9.07 4.41 3.49
CA ALA A 297 10.42 4.11 3.05
C ALA A 297 11.41 4.08 4.22
N ILE A 298 11.37 5.08 5.10
CA ILE A 298 12.26 5.13 6.26
C ILE A 298 11.96 4.00 7.25
N LYS A 299 10.70 3.60 7.39
CA LYS A 299 10.33 2.44 8.23
C LYS A 299 10.78 1.10 7.64
N HIS A 300 10.92 0.97 6.32
CA HIS A 300 11.56 -0.20 5.70
C HIS A 300 13.06 -0.26 6.01
N ILE A 301 13.72 0.90 6.07
CA ILE A 301 15.16 0.98 6.39
C ILE A 301 15.39 0.75 7.89
N PHE A 302 14.54 1.31 8.76
CA PHE A 302 14.64 1.22 10.22
C PHE A 302 13.37 0.57 10.82
N PRO A 303 13.17 -0.75 10.62
CA PRO A 303 11.92 -1.42 11.00
C PRO A 303 11.69 -1.53 12.52
N ASP A 304 12.74 -1.48 13.31
CA ASP A 304 12.75 -1.69 14.76
C ASP A 304 12.27 -0.48 15.57
N VAL A 305 12.18 0.72 14.97
CA VAL A 305 11.62 1.90 15.66
C VAL A 305 10.10 1.74 15.81
N PRO A 306 9.51 1.90 17.02
CA PRO A 306 8.06 1.80 17.22
C PRO A 306 7.26 2.77 16.33
N ILE A 307 6.03 2.38 15.97
CA ILE A 307 5.17 3.19 15.10
C ILE A 307 4.26 4.09 15.94
N ASN A 308 4.57 5.38 15.99
CA ASN A 308 3.73 6.46 16.50
C ASN A 308 4.16 7.81 15.89
N ALA A 309 3.48 8.90 16.23
CA ALA A 309 3.80 10.23 15.69
C ALA A 309 5.23 10.71 15.98
N GLY A 310 5.86 10.26 17.07
CA GLY A 310 7.25 10.59 17.41
C GLY A 310 8.25 10.02 16.40
N THR A 311 7.99 8.83 15.87
CA THR A 311 8.82 8.18 14.86
C THR A 311 9.00 9.05 13.61
N PHE A 312 7.96 9.78 13.23
CA PHE A 312 7.95 10.61 12.02
C PHE A 312 8.34 12.07 12.28
N ALA A 313 8.47 12.46 13.54
CA ALA A 313 8.83 13.84 13.91
C ALA A 313 10.14 14.36 13.27
N PRO A 314 11.22 13.58 13.16
CA PRO A 314 12.45 14.01 12.50
C PRO A 314 12.43 13.89 10.97
N LEU A 315 11.34 13.37 10.36
CA LEU A 315 11.20 13.23 8.91
C LEU A 315 10.43 14.44 8.36
N LYS A 316 11.15 15.40 7.80
CA LYS A 316 10.59 16.65 7.29
C LYS A 316 10.42 16.59 5.78
N VAL A 317 9.19 16.50 5.31
CA VAL A 317 8.87 16.48 3.89
C VAL A 317 8.39 17.86 3.47
N ALA A 318 9.17 18.54 2.61
CA ALA A 318 8.75 19.78 2.00
C ALA A 318 7.60 19.55 1.02
N ASP A 319 6.66 20.49 0.94
CA ASP A 319 5.54 20.40 0.02
C ASP A 319 6.05 20.56 -1.43
N PRO A 320 5.99 19.54 -2.28
CA PRO A 320 6.50 19.57 -3.65
C PRO A 320 5.48 20.26 -4.59
N GLU A 321 5.17 21.51 -4.32
CA GLU A 321 4.21 22.29 -5.12
C GLU A 321 4.62 22.34 -6.59
N GLY A 322 3.63 22.28 -7.46
CA GLY A 322 3.86 22.29 -8.91
C GLY A 322 4.29 20.95 -9.50
N THR A 323 4.33 19.89 -8.70
CA THR A 323 4.61 18.53 -9.16
C THR A 323 3.37 17.62 -9.11
N PHE A 324 3.43 16.46 -9.77
CA PHE A 324 2.38 15.44 -9.70
C PHE A 324 2.31 14.75 -8.31
N LEU A 325 3.26 15.03 -7.41
CA LEU A 325 3.30 14.53 -6.04
C LEU A 325 2.58 15.46 -5.04
N TYR A 326 1.97 16.53 -5.53
CA TYR A 326 1.19 17.51 -4.77
C TYR A 326 -0.12 17.83 -5.47
N ALA A 327 -0.89 16.80 -5.77
CA ALA A 327 -2.14 16.94 -6.49
C ALA A 327 -3.17 17.74 -5.72
N LYS A 328 -3.84 18.64 -6.46
CA LYS A 328 -5.02 19.39 -5.99
C LYS A 328 -6.23 19.02 -6.85
N TYR A 329 -7.42 19.18 -6.28
CA TYR A 329 -8.66 19.02 -7.02
C TYR A 329 -8.62 19.80 -8.35
N PRO A 330 -9.10 19.24 -9.45
CA PRO A 330 -9.79 17.93 -9.63
C PRO A 330 -8.88 16.80 -10.16
N ARG A 331 -7.57 16.82 -9.95
CA ARG A 331 -6.63 15.85 -10.51
C ARG A 331 -6.98 14.41 -10.08
N PRO A 332 -7.02 13.45 -11.03
CA PRO A 332 -7.30 12.05 -10.72
C PRO A 332 -6.11 11.40 -9.99
N VAL A 333 -6.39 10.48 -9.09
CA VAL A 333 -5.40 9.95 -8.11
C VAL A 333 -5.54 8.44 -7.84
N SER A 334 -6.25 7.66 -8.66
CA SER A 334 -6.48 6.24 -8.36
C SER A 334 -5.19 5.43 -8.25
N GLY A 335 -4.13 5.81 -8.95
CA GLY A 335 -2.82 5.18 -8.88
C GLY A 335 -1.92 5.67 -7.73
N CYS A 336 -2.34 6.64 -6.91
CA CYS A 336 -1.43 7.29 -5.96
C CYS A 336 -0.94 6.34 -4.85
N ALA A 337 -1.85 5.66 -4.16
CA ALA A 337 -1.51 4.82 -3.02
C ALA A 337 -0.89 3.48 -3.43
N ALA A 338 -1.39 2.90 -4.51
CA ALA A 338 -1.00 1.56 -4.93
C ALA A 338 0.26 1.54 -5.81
N GLU A 339 0.57 2.63 -6.50
CA GLU A 339 1.66 2.69 -7.48
C GLU A 339 2.67 3.80 -7.15
N VAL A 340 2.26 5.07 -7.17
CA VAL A 340 3.17 6.22 -6.99
C VAL A 340 3.85 6.21 -5.63
N SER A 341 3.15 5.81 -4.57
CA SER A 341 3.72 5.68 -3.22
C SER A 341 4.95 4.78 -3.20
N GLN A 342 4.91 3.68 -3.93
CA GLN A 342 6.00 2.71 -4.01
C GLN A 342 7.17 3.24 -4.84
N ARG A 343 6.89 4.05 -5.86
CA ARG A 343 7.92 4.73 -6.65
C ARG A 343 8.64 5.82 -5.83
N ILE A 344 7.90 6.55 -4.95
CA ILE A 344 8.52 7.49 -4.03
C ILE A 344 9.46 6.76 -3.06
N ALA A 345 9.00 5.63 -2.50
CA ALA A 345 9.83 4.81 -1.61
C ALA A 345 11.11 4.31 -2.31
N GLU A 346 11.01 3.87 -3.57
CA GLU A 346 12.17 3.44 -4.36
C GLU A 346 13.18 4.58 -4.58
N ALA A 347 12.71 5.80 -4.86
CA ALA A 347 13.60 6.96 -4.97
C ALA A 347 14.35 7.24 -3.66
N VAL A 348 13.68 7.08 -2.50
CA VAL A 348 14.31 7.20 -1.18
C VAL A 348 15.33 6.09 -0.95
N PHE A 349 15.02 4.83 -1.26
CA PHE A 349 15.97 3.73 -1.15
C PHE A 349 17.19 3.98 -2.03
N ASN A 350 16.97 4.37 -3.29
CA ASN A 350 18.04 4.69 -4.23
C ASN A 350 18.97 5.81 -3.70
N ALA A 351 18.39 6.88 -3.11
CA ALA A 351 19.16 7.99 -2.55
C ALA A 351 20.10 7.56 -1.41
N LEU A 352 19.67 6.64 -0.55
CA LEU A 352 20.40 6.27 0.67
C LEU A 352 21.30 5.04 0.51
N THR A 353 21.21 4.33 -0.61
CA THR A 353 21.92 3.06 -0.83
C THR A 353 23.45 3.20 -0.64
N ALA A 354 24.06 4.25 -1.15
CA ALA A 354 25.52 4.45 -1.01
C ALA A 354 25.91 4.94 0.39
N ALA A 355 24.98 5.58 1.12
CA ALA A 355 25.26 6.17 2.44
C ALA A 355 25.26 5.11 3.56
N ILE A 356 24.32 4.16 3.50
CA ILE A 356 24.13 3.12 4.52
C ILE A 356 23.88 1.75 3.85
N PRO A 357 24.86 1.22 3.10
CA PRO A 357 24.66 0.04 2.25
C PRO A 357 24.21 -1.21 3.03
N GLY A 358 24.60 -1.35 4.29
CA GLY A 358 24.22 -2.48 5.14
C GLY A 358 22.72 -2.53 5.50
N GLU A 359 22.03 -1.39 5.44
CA GLU A 359 20.61 -1.23 5.80
C GLU A 359 19.70 -1.21 4.55
N LEU A 360 20.27 -1.07 3.36
CA LEU A 360 19.54 -0.97 2.11
C LEU A 360 19.50 -2.31 1.35
N PHE A 361 18.71 -2.34 0.32
CA PHE A 361 18.38 -3.52 -0.48
C PHE A 361 18.05 -3.10 -1.92
N GLY A 362 18.04 -4.06 -2.82
CA GLY A 362 17.48 -3.86 -4.16
C GLY A 362 16.01 -3.47 -4.06
N ALA A 363 15.54 -2.65 -5.01
CA ALA A 363 14.14 -2.22 -4.97
C ALA A 363 13.17 -3.40 -5.08
N PRO A 364 12.08 -3.41 -4.29
CA PRO A 364 11.01 -4.39 -4.44
C PRO A 364 10.19 -4.13 -5.70
N ALA A 365 9.30 -5.04 -6.04
CA ALA A 365 8.46 -5.02 -7.26
C ALA A 365 7.78 -3.68 -7.58
N GLY A 366 7.50 -2.87 -6.57
CA GLY A 366 7.08 -1.46 -6.71
C GLY A 366 5.77 -1.22 -7.45
N THR A 367 4.95 -2.24 -7.60
CA THR A 367 3.58 -2.17 -8.11
C THR A 367 2.71 -3.16 -7.35
N SER A 368 1.46 -2.79 -7.11
CA SER A 368 0.48 -3.67 -6.47
C SER A 368 -0.22 -4.61 -7.47
N GLY A 369 0.05 -4.47 -8.76
CA GLY A 369 -0.56 -5.32 -9.78
C GLY A 369 -2.08 -5.22 -9.82
N ASN A 370 -2.63 -4.01 -9.69
CA ASN A 370 -4.07 -3.77 -9.56
C ASN A 370 -4.82 -4.20 -10.81
N LEU A 371 -5.67 -5.20 -10.68
CA LEU A 371 -6.58 -5.69 -11.69
C LEU A 371 -8.00 -5.73 -11.14
N ALA A 372 -8.92 -5.02 -11.76
CA ALA A 372 -10.35 -5.09 -11.46
C ALA A 372 -11.09 -5.75 -12.63
N ILE A 373 -12.01 -6.65 -12.32
CA ILE A 373 -12.92 -7.29 -13.30
C ILE A 373 -14.34 -7.20 -12.74
N GLY A 374 -15.21 -6.49 -13.43
CA GLY A 374 -16.60 -6.35 -13.03
C GLY A 374 -17.57 -6.80 -14.10
N GLY A 375 -18.70 -7.35 -13.71
CA GLY A 375 -19.70 -7.85 -14.63
C GLY A 375 -20.93 -8.42 -13.90
N HIS A 376 -21.68 -9.27 -14.64
CA HIS A 376 -22.83 -9.99 -14.10
C HIS A 376 -22.57 -11.50 -14.18
N ASP A 377 -22.76 -12.19 -13.04
CA ASP A 377 -22.68 -13.66 -12.99
C ASP A 377 -24.07 -14.27 -13.28
N PRO A 378 -24.30 -14.81 -14.48
CA PRO A 378 -25.62 -15.33 -14.86
C PRO A 378 -26.02 -16.58 -14.07
N LYS A 379 -25.08 -17.31 -13.46
CA LYS A 379 -25.39 -18.48 -12.62
C LYS A 379 -25.96 -18.08 -11.27
N ARG A 380 -25.51 -16.95 -10.74
CA ARG A 380 -25.93 -16.44 -9.41
C ARG A 380 -26.89 -15.28 -9.50
N ASP A 381 -27.19 -14.82 -10.72
CA ASP A 381 -28.01 -13.66 -11.04
C ASP A 381 -27.64 -12.43 -10.20
N ARG A 382 -26.34 -12.12 -10.18
CA ARG A 382 -25.84 -10.96 -9.43
C ARG A 382 -24.67 -10.26 -10.12
N SER A 383 -24.58 -8.97 -9.94
CA SER A 383 -23.38 -8.19 -10.30
C SER A 383 -22.23 -8.50 -9.35
N TYR A 384 -21.01 -8.37 -9.87
CA TYR A 384 -19.79 -8.52 -9.08
C TYR A 384 -18.74 -7.50 -9.52
N VAL A 385 -17.85 -7.18 -8.60
CA VAL A 385 -16.56 -6.52 -8.86
C VAL A 385 -15.50 -7.31 -8.13
N MET A 386 -14.64 -7.96 -8.89
CA MET A 386 -13.42 -8.60 -8.40
C MET A 386 -12.30 -7.57 -8.43
N TYR A 387 -11.67 -7.34 -7.31
CA TYR A 387 -10.41 -6.63 -7.24
C TYR A 387 -9.32 -7.61 -6.82
N LEU A 388 -8.24 -7.62 -7.57
CA LEU A 388 -7.07 -8.45 -7.36
C LEU A 388 -5.83 -7.57 -7.35
N PHE A 389 -5.01 -7.72 -6.34
CA PHE A 389 -3.63 -7.26 -6.38
C PHE A 389 -2.68 -8.44 -6.12
N THR A 390 -1.48 -8.35 -6.67
CA THR A 390 -0.51 -9.45 -6.61
C THR A 390 0.84 -8.95 -6.15
N GLY A 391 1.56 -9.83 -5.46
CA GLY A 391 2.95 -9.58 -5.12
C GLY A 391 3.87 -9.65 -6.33
N GLY A 392 5.09 -9.23 -6.10
CA GLY A 392 6.25 -9.43 -6.97
C GLY A 392 7.45 -9.82 -6.14
N GLY A 393 8.65 -9.70 -6.68
CA GLY A 393 9.86 -9.99 -5.93
C GLY A 393 10.26 -8.84 -5.00
N TYR A 394 10.72 -9.16 -3.79
CA TYR A 394 11.48 -8.21 -2.98
C TYR A 394 12.93 -8.15 -3.43
N GLY A 395 13.61 -7.03 -3.16
CA GLY A 395 15.02 -6.89 -3.47
C GLY A 395 15.93 -7.79 -2.62
N GLY A 396 17.08 -8.15 -3.14
CA GLY A 396 18.17 -8.74 -2.36
C GLY A 396 18.72 -7.74 -1.35
N SER A 397 19.26 -8.21 -0.24
CA SER A 397 19.85 -7.39 0.83
C SER A 397 21.30 -7.76 1.08
N ALA A 398 21.96 -7.05 2.00
CA ALA A 398 23.35 -7.38 2.41
C ALA A 398 23.51 -8.80 2.98
N VAL A 399 22.43 -9.43 3.43
CA VAL A 399 22.49 -10.70 4.17
C VAL A 399 21.66 -11.83 3.54
N SER A 400 20.75 -11.51 2.61
CA SER A 400 19.83 -12.51 2.07
C SER A 400 19.34 -12.20 0.67
N ASP A 401 18.95 -13.26 -0.04
CA ASP A 401 18.18 -13.15 -1.27
C ASP A 401 16.80 -12.53 -1.00
N GLY A 402 16.23 -11.84 -1.99
CA GLY A 402 14.89 -11.29 -1.92
C GLY A 402 13.81 -12.37 -1.86
N ILE A 403 12.71 -12.06 -1.19
CA ILE A 403 11.55 -12.95 -1.08
C ILE A 403 10.81 -12.97 -2.43
N SER A 404 10.53 -14.18 -2.94
CA SER A 404 9.71 -14.35 -4.15
C SER A 404 8.23 -14.25 -3.82
N ASN A 405 7.44 -13.65 -4.73
CA ASN A 405 6.01 -13.43 -4.54
C ASN A 405 5.68 -12.79 -3.17
N GLY A 406 6.55 -11.88 -2.73
CA GLY A 406 6.28 -11.05 -1.57
C GLY A 406 5.22 -10.01 -1.91
N CYS A 407 4.69 -9.33 -0.91
CA CYS A 407 3.91 -8.15 -1.18
C CYS A 407 4.82 -7.03 -1.70
N SER A 408 4.24 -6.07 -2.37
CA SER A 408 4.93 -4.85 -2.76
C SER A 408 5.34 -4.01 -1.53
N THR A 409 6.03 -2.90 -1.75
CA THR A 409 6.48 -1.96 -0.71
C THR A 409 5.36 -1.48 0.22
N ILE A 410 4.11 -1.46 -0.23
CA ILE A 410 2.97 -1.06 0.62
C ILE A 410 2.70 -2.01 1.79
N GLY A 411 3.28 -3.21 1.79
CA GLY A 411 3.40 -4.03 3.00
C GLY A 411 2.74 -5.40 2.96
N ILE A 412 2.04 -5.75 4.02
CA ILE A 412 1.63 -7.11 4.38
C ILE A 412 0.40 -7.67 3.66
N SER A 413 -0.19 -6.92 2.74
CA SER A 413 -1.34 -7.39 1.95
C SER A 413 -1.01 -8.69 1.21
N LYS A 414 -2.03 -9.49 1.00
CA LYS A 414 -1.93 -10.82 0.39
C LYS A 414 -2.87 -10.91 -0.80
N MET A 415 -2.46 -11.64 -1.83
CA MET A 415 -3.43 -12.10 -2.80
C MET A 415 -4.40 -13.06 -2.11
N PRO A 416 -5.71 -12.86 -2.24
CA PRO A 416 -6.67 -13.87 -1.77
C PRO A 416 -6.39 -15.24 -2.42
N PRO A 417 -6.61 -16.35 -1.71
CA PRO A 417 -6.43 -17.68 -2.30
C PRO A 417 -7.21 -17.83 -3.61
N ILE A 418 -6.60 -18.45 -4.62
CA ILE A 418 -7.20 -18.64 -5.94
C ILE A 418 -8.57 -19.32 -5.83
N GLU A 419 -8.66 -20.34 -4.98
CA GLU A 419 -9.89 -21.11 -4.75
C GLU A 419 -11.03 -20.23 -4.20
N VAL A 420 -10.69 -19.26 -3.34
CA VAL A 420 -11.66 -18.27 -2.84
C VAL A 420 -12.13 -17.37 -3.97
N MET A 421 -11.19 -16.88 -4.80
CA MET A 421 -11.51 -16.01 -5.93
C MET A 421 -12.42 -16.72 -6.94
N GLU A 422 -12.13 -17.97 -7.28
CA GLU A 422 -12.94 -18.78 -8.20
C GLU A 422 -14.31 -19.16 -7.63
N GLN A 423 -14.43 -19.23 -6.29
CA GLN A 423 -15.73 -19.43 -5.63
C GLN A 423 -16.57 -18.16 -5.62
N TYR A 424 -15.96 -17.00 -5.41
CA TYR A 424 -16.68 -15.74 -5.33
C TYR A 424 -17.06 -15.17 -6.70
N TYR A 425 -16.20 -15.36 -7.71
CA TYR A 425 -16.28 -14.69 -9.01
C TYR A 425 -16.36 -15.68 -10.16
N PRO A 426 -16.96 -15.31 -11.31
CA PRO A 426 -17.07 -16.20 -12.47
C PRO A 426 -15.76 -16.25 -13.29
N VAL A 427 -14.65 -16.49 -12.63
CA VAL A 427 -13.31 -16.57 -13.21
C VAL A 427 -12.66 -17.94 -12.96
N LEU A 428 -11.58 -18.23 -13.67
CA LEU A 428 -10.71 -19.37 -13.48
C LEU A 428 -9.26 -18.92 -13.63
N PHE A 429 -8.39 -19.37 -12.75
CA PHE A 429 -6.96 -19.14 -12.87
C PHE A 429 -6.31 -20.33 -13.58
N ASP A 430 -6.00 -20.18 -14.87
CA ASP A 430 -5.35 -21.23 -15.66
C ASP A 430 -3.89 -21.45 -15.25
N GLN A 431 -3.26 -20.40 -14.68
CA GLN A 431 -1.88 -20.41 -14.23
C GLN A 431 -1.70 -19.54 -12.98
N PHE A 432 -0.90 -20.00 -12.05
CA PHE A 432 -0.30 -19.20 -10.99
C PHE A 432 1.04 -19.85 -10.61
N SER A 433 2.15 -19.25 -11.02
CA SER A 433 3.49 -19.81 -10.85
C SER A 433 4.53 -18.69 -10.65
N LEU A 434 5.73 -19.02 -10.17
CA LEU A 434 6.81 -18.04 -10.15
C LEU A 434 7.19 -17.61 -11.57
N TYR A 435 7.54 -16.34 -11.72
CA TYR A 435 8.14 -15.81 -12.95
C TYR A 435 9.65 -16.05 -12.88
N GLU A 436 10.09 -17.17 -13.40
CA GLU A 436 11.46 -17.65 -13.40
C GLU A 436 12.41 -16.63 -14.04
N GLY A 437 13.57 -16.43 -13.43
CA GLY A 437 14.58 -15.51 -13.92
C GLY A 437 14.24 -14.02 -13.78
N SER A 438 13.10 -13.67 -13.17
CA SER A 438 12.70 -12.27 -12.99
C SER A 438 13.42 -11.55 -11.85
N GLY A 439 14.01 -12.26 -10.89
CA GLY A 439 14.83 -11.67 -9.83
C GLY A 439 16.11 -11.08 -10.39
N GLY A 440 16.44 -9.83 -10.06
CA GLY A 440 17.69 -9.18 -10.43
C GLY A 440 18.91 -9.96 -9.93
N ALA A 441 19.93 -10.12 -10.76
CA ALA A 441 21.16 -10.81 -10.38
C ALA A 441 21.96 -9.97 -9.37
N GLY A 442 22.60 -10.63 -8.41
CA GLY A 442 23.43 -10.01 -7.37
C GLY A 442 24.16 -11.08 -6.56
N GLU A 443 25.05 -10.69 -5.67
CA GLU A 443 25.59 -11.57 -4.63
C GLU A 443 24.42 -12.18 -3.83
N HIS A 444 23.43 -11.33 -3.53
CA HIS A 444 22.08 -11.72 -3.12
C HIS A 444 21.10 -11.31 -4.23
N ARG A 445 20.46 -12.30 -4.87
CA ARG A 445 19.51 -12.02 -5.94
C ARG A 445 18.22 -11.43 -5.43
N GLY A 446 17.53 -10.70 -6.29
CA GLY A 446 16.14 -10.34 -6.06
C GLY A 446 15.23 -11.57 -6.02
N GLY A 447 14.08 -11.43 -5.35
CA GLY A 447 12.99 -12.40 -5.39
C GLY A 447 12.30 -12.39 -6.75
N PHE A 448 11.60 -13.48 -7.07
CA PHE A 448 10.87 -13.61 -8.33
C PHE A 448 9.45 -13.04 -8.21
N GLY A 449 8.97 -12.43 -9.29
CA GLY A 449 7.57 -12.15 -9.50
C GLY A 449 6.77 -13.43 -9.76
N VAL A 450 5.52 -13.25 -10.17
CA VAL A 450 4.61 -14.35 -10.52
C VAL A 450 4.07 -14.19 -11.92
N ASN A 451 3.79 -15.32 -12.56
CA ASN A 451 2.95 -15.42 -13.74
C ASN A 451 1.57 -15.88 -13.32
N TYR A 452 0.53 -15.16 -13.70
CA TYR A 452 -0.83 -15.66 -13.58
C TYR A 452 -1.65 -15.40 -14.83
N THR A 453 -2.64 -16.27 -15.05
CA THR A 453 -3.62 -16.13 -16.12
C THR A 453 -5.00 -16.26 -15.53
N VAL A 454 -5.81 -15.21 -15.64
CA VAL A 454 -7.21 -15.21 -15.23
C VAL A 454 -8.12 -15.20 -16.45
N ARG A 455 -9.04 -16.16 -16.49
CA ARG A 455 -10.00 -16.39 -17.58
C ARG A 455 -11.42 -16.11 -17.10
N VAL A 456 -12.23 -15.44 -17.93
CA VAL A 456 -13.67 -15.30 -17.68
C VAL A 456 -14.36 -16.63 -18.01
N ARG A 457 -15.06 -17.22 -17.03
CA ARG A 457 -15.76 -18.51 -17.21
C ARG A 457 -17.15 -18.37 -17.80
N ARG A 458 -17.87 -17.34 -17.42
CA ARG A 458 -19.27 -17.13 -17.79
C ARG A 458 -19.70 -15.68 -17.61
N GLY A 459 -20.69 -15.26 -18.35
CA GLY A 459 -21.13 -13.87 -18.38
C GLY A 459 -20.13 -12.97 -19.11
N SER A 460 -20.51 -11.74 -19.38
CA SER A 460 -19.61 -10.71 -19.90
C SER A 460 -19.01 -9.93 -18.74
N ALA A 461 -17.79 -9.45 -18.92
CA ALA A 461 -17.09 -8.66 -17.92
C ALA A 461 -16.34 -7.48 -18.56
N ARG A 462 -16.02 -6.48 -17.74
CA ARG A 462 -15.11 -5.39 -18.09
C ARG A 462 -13.94 -5.40 -17.14
N ALA A 463 -12.72 -5.35 -17.69
CA ALA A 463 -11.51 -5.28 -16.89
C ALA A 463 -10.86 -3.91 -16.98
N SER A 464 -10.20 -3.51 -15.90
CA SER A 464 -9.35 -2.32 -15.83
C SER A 464 -8.12 -2.63 -14.99
N MET A 465 -7.00 -2.02 -15.32
CA MET A 465 -5.73 -2.22 -14.61
C MET A 465 -4.91 -0.94 -14.52
N VAL A 466 -4.28 -0.77 -13.38
CA VAL A 466 -3.27 0.27 -13.13
C VAL A 466 -2.12 -0.39 -12.42
N MET A 467 -1.08 -0.69 -13.18
CA MET A 467 0.17 -1.29 -12.70
C MET A 467 1.35 -0.47 -13.19
N ASP A 468 2.55 -0.78 -12.73
CA ASP A 468 3.76 -0.08 -13.15
C ASP A 468 4.93 -1.04 -13.38
N HIS A 469 6.14 -0.52 -13.62
CA HIS A 469 7.34 -1.31 -13.94
C HIS A 469 7.25 -2.13 -15.23
N GLY A 470 6.48 -1.70 -16.19
CA GLY A 470 6.47 -2.32 -17.52
C GLY A 470 7.59 -1.81 -18.43
N ARG A 471 8.14 -0.61 -18.17
CA ARG A 471 9.21 0.03 -18.95
C ARG A 471 10.59 -0.35 -18.43
N THR A 472 10.80 -0.26 -17.12
CA THR A 472 12.05 -0.60 -16.42
C THR A 472 11.73 -1.48 -15.22
N GLY A 473 12.63 -2.41 -14.89
CA GLY A 473 12.50 -3.24 -13.70
C GLY A 473 12.84 -2.49 -12.41
N PRO A 474 12.54 -3.07 -11.23
CA PRO A 474 12.98 -2.54 -9.96
C PRO A 474 14.52 -2.47 -9.88
N LEU A 475 15.04 -1.33 -9.37
CA LEU A 475 16.46 -1.07 -9.36
C LEU A 475 17.24 -2.05 -8.49
N GLY A 476 18.41 -2.49 -8.98
CA GLY A 476 19.41 -3.18 -8.16
C GLY A 476 20.16 -2.20 -7.25
N ALA A 477 20.87 -2.75 -6.26
CA ALA A 477 21.70 -2.01 -5.33
C ALA A 477 23.15 -2.49 -5.39
N LEU A 478 24.11 -1.57 -5.28
CA LEU A 478 25.56 -1.85 -5.12
C LEU A 478 26.14 -2.84 -6.16
N GLY A 479 25.74 -2.70 -7.42
CA GLY A 479 26.21 -3.56 -8.51
C GLY A 479 25.26 -4.71 -8.86
N GLY A 480 24.19 -4.90 -8.10
CA GLY A 480 23.10 -5.79 -8.48
C GLY A 480 22.33 -5.28 -9.70
N SER A 481 21.76 -6.18 -10.48
CA SER A 481 20.98 -5.82 -11.67
C SER A 481 19.52 -5.52 -11.33
N GLU A 482 18.84 -4.82 -12.25
CA GLU A 482 17.38 -4.65 -12.19
C GLU A 482 16.65 -5.98 -12.17
N GLY A 483 15.48 -6.00 -11.52
CA GLY A 483 14.52 -7.10 -11.63
C GLY A 483 13.81 -7.13 -12.99
N GLY A 484 13.10 -8.21 -13.26
CA GLY A 484 12.27 -8.36 -14.46
C GLY A 484 11.09 -7.38 -14.44
N VAL A 485 10.69 -6.94 -15.64
CA VAL A 485 9.58 -5.98 -15.82
C VAL A 485 8.21 -6.63 -15.69
N ASN A 486 7.22 -5.81 -15.38
CA ASN A 486 5.80 -6.18 -15.46
C ASN A 486 5.37 -6.36 -16.93
N LYS A 487 4.62 -7.42 -17.22
CA LYS A 487 4.11 -7.70 -18.56
C LYS A 487 2.62 -8.04 -18.48
N VAL A 488 1.85 -7.46 -19.39
CA VAL A 488 0.43 -7.75 -19.53
C VAL A 488 0.13 -8.11 -20.96
N ALA A 489 -0.65 -9.18 -21.16
CA ALA A 489 -1.21 -9.56 -22.44
C ALA A 489 -2.68 -10.00 -22.25
N ILE A 490 -3.55 -9.60 -23.13
CA ILE A 490 -4.98 -9.87 -23.08
C ILE A 490 -5.35 -10.66 -24.32
N GLU A 491 -6.01 -11.79 -24.16
CA GLU A 491 -6.53 -12.61 -25.25
C GLU A 491 -8.04 -12.44 -25.34
N GLN A 492 -8.48 -11.87 -26.46
CA GLN A 492 -9.89 -11.65 -26.79
C GLN A 492 -10.23 -12.37 -28.10
N ALA A 493 -11.20 -13.27 -28.08
CA ALA A 493 -11.61 -14.05 -29.24
C ALA A 493 -10.42 -14.72 -30.00
N GLY A 494 -9.42 -15.22 -29.24
CA GLY A 494 -8.23 -15.88 -29.80
C GLY A 494 -7.18 -14.92 -30.38
N LYS A 495 -7.32 -13.61 -30.17
CA LYS A 495 -6.31 -12.60 -30.60
C LYS A 495 -5.64 -11.99 -29.37
N GLU A 496 -4.31 -11.94 -29.38
CA GLU A 496 -3.54 -11.26 -28.34
C GLU A 496 -3.52 -9.74 -28.58
N TYR A 497 -3.73 -9.01 -27.51
CA TYR A 497 -3.66 -7.57 -27.44
C TYR A 497 -2.80 -7.17 -26.23
N ARG A 498 -2.04 -6.08 -26.35
CA ARG A 498 -1.25 -5.53 -25.27
C ARG A 498 -1.69 -4.09 -24.98
N PRO A 499 -1.83 -3.72 -23.68
CA PRO A 499 -2.22 -2.38 -23.33
C PRO A 499 -1.29 -1.31 -23.92
N PRO A 500 -1.81 -0.20 -24.46
CA PRO A 500 -0.99 0.85 -25.09
C PRO A 500 -0.06 1.55 -24.09
N HIS A 501 -0.41 1.57 -22.82
CA HIS A 501 0.41 2.07 -21.73
C HIS A 501 1.08 0.92 -20.92
N LEU A 502 1.51 -0.15 -21.60
CA LEU A 502 2.17 -1.34 -21.05
C LEU A 502 1.30 -2.13 -20.08
N SER A 503 1.00 -1.58 -18.90
CA SER A 503 0.21 -2.24 -17.87
C SER A 503 -0.89 -1.35 -17.27
N LYS A 504 -1.30 -0.31 -18.03
CA LYS A 504 -2.41 0.58 -17.68
C LYS A 504 -3.41 0.57 -18.84
N ASP A 505 -4.63 0.16 -18.56
CA ASP A 505 -5.74 0.16 -19.51
C ASP A 505 -7.07 0.01 -18.77
N GLN A 506 -8.16 0.33 -19.43
CA GLN A 506 -9.48 0.24 -18.82
C GLN A 506 -10.57 -0.15 -19.82
N ASP A 507 -11.73 -0.51 -19.26
CA ASP A 507 -12.95 -0.85 -20.00
C ASP A 507 -12.75 -1.97 -21.05
N ILE A 508 -11.82 -2.88 -20.76
CA ILE A 508 -11.50 -4.01 -21.62
C ILE A 508 -12.67 -4.99 -21.57
N GLN A 509 -13.38 -5.14 -22.68
CA GLN A 509 -14.54 -6.04 -22.79
C GLN A 509 -14.07 -7.49 -22.86
N LEU A 510 -14.53 -8.35 -21.96
CA LEU A 510 -14.19 -9.76 -21.89
C LEU A 510 -15.43 -10.62 -22.02
N ALA A 511 -15.37 -11.60 -22.92
CA ALA A 511 -16.37 -12.66 -23.09
C ALA A 511 -15.90 -13.94 -22.38
N PRO A 512 -16.79 -14.94 -22.18
CA PRO A 512 -16.39 -16.26 -21.70
C PRO A 512 -15.31 -16.88 -22.59
N GLY A 513 -14.20 -17.31 -21.98
CA GLY A 513 -13.03 -17.83 -22.67
C GLY A 513 -11.89 -16.83 -22.84
N ASP A 514 -12.18 -15.53 -22.84
CA ASP A 514 -11.13 -14.51 -22.88
C ASP A 514 -10.31 -14.50 -21.58
N CYS A 515 -9.03 -14.15 -21.66
CA CYS A 515 -8.15 -14.17 -20.50
C CYS A 515 -7.18 -12.98 -20.47
N ILE A 516 -6.71 -12.69 -19.26
CA ILE A 516 -5.63 -11.72 -18.97
C ILE A 516 -4.45 -12.48 -18.39
N ARG A 517 -3.27 -12.30 -19.00
CA ARG A 517 -2.00 -12.86 -18.54
C ARG A 517 -1.15 -11.73 -17.95
N VAL A 518 -0.61 -11.94 -16.78
CA VAL A 518 0.26 -10.98 -16.11
C VAL A 518 1.51 -11.69 -15.61
N SER A 519 2.68 -11.06 -15.87
CA SER A 519 3.94 -11.41 -15.23
C SER A 519 4.33 -10.23 -14.34
N THR A 520 4.32 -10.40 -13.01
CA THR A 520 4.65 -9.31 -12.08
C THR A 520 6.17 -9.11 -12.00
N PRO A 521 6.68 -7.91 -11.60
CA PRO A 521 8.11 -7.65 -11.55
C PRO A 521 8.85 -8.54 -10.54
N GLY A 522 10.09 -8.88 -10.85
CA GLY A 522 11.05 -9.36 -9.86
C GLY A 522 11.64 -8.21 -9.05
N GLY A 523 12.23 -8.50 -7.89
CA GLY A 523 12.99 -7.52 -7.11
C GLY A 523 14.39 -7.29 -7.68
N GLY A 524 15.00 -6.13 -7.37
CA GLY A 524 16.40 -5.83 -7.75
C GLY A 524 17.41 -6.69 -6.99
N GLY A 525 18.53 -7.00 -7.63
CA GLY A 525 19.66 -7.70 -7.00
C GLY A 525 20.47 -6.77 -6.07
N TYR A 526 21.24 -7.36 -5.17
CA TYR A 526 22.14 -6.64 -4.27
C TYR A 526 23.57 -7.17 -4.42
N GLY A 527 24.53 -6.26 -4.58
CA GLY A 527 25.94 -6.59 -4.72
C GLY A 527 26.31 -7.22 -6.07
N ASP A 528 27.59 -7.39 -6.32
CA ASP A 528 28.11 -7.95 -7.56
C ASP A 528 27.64 -9.41 -7.75
N PRO A 529 26.90 -9.74 -8.82
CA PRO A 529 26.45 -11.10 -9.10
C PRO A 529 27.57 -12.11 -9.26
N LEU A 530 28.77 -11.67 -9.67
CA LEU A 530 29.96 -12.56 -9.76
C LEU A 530 30.45 -13.02 -8.38
N ARG A 531 30.02 -12.40 -7.29
CA ARG A 531 30.33 -12.81 -5.92
C ARG A 531 29.35 -13.81 -5.33
N ARG A 532 28.24 -14.09 -6.04
CA ARG A 532 27.25 -15.06 -5.55
C ARG A 532 27.87 -16.45 -5.39
N ASP A 533 27.62 -17.08 -4.24
CA ASP A 533 28.08 -18.43 -3.93
C ASP A 533 27.69 -19.43 -5.05
N PRO A 534 28.63 -20.13 -5.69
CA PRO A 534 28.33 -21.11 -6.72
C PRO A 534 27.35 -22.20 -6.27
N ALA A 535 27.36 -22.60 -4.99
CA ALA A 535 26.44 -23.59 -4.46
C ALA A 535 25.00 -23.07 -4.44
N LYS A 536 24.79 -21.78 -4.14
CA LYS A 536 23.47 -21.12 -4.24
C LYS A 536 23.00 -21.06 -5.69
N VAL A 537 23.89 -20.76 -6.64
CA VAL A 537 23.56 -20.75 -8.08
C VAL A 537 23.14 -22.15 -8.54
N ALA A 538 23.88 -23.20 -8.15
CA ALA A 538 23.52 -24.58 -8.47
C ALA A 538 22.16 -24.98 -7.89
N SER A 539 21.89 -24.59 -6.66
CA SER A 539 20.58 -24.79 -6.03
C SER A 539 19.46 -24.08 -6.78
N ASP A 540 19.67 -22.83 -7.21
CA ASP A 540 18.68 -22.08 -7.99
C ASP A 540 18.41 -22.76 -9.35
N VAL A 541 19.46 -23.26 -10.03
CA VAL A 541 19.30 -24.01 -11.29
C VAL A 541 18.55 -25.33 -11.06
N SER A 542 18.88 -26.07 -9.99
CA SER A 542 18.19 -27.32 -9.68
C SER A 542 16.70 -27.16 -9.38
N ARG A 543 16.32 -25.98 -8.89
CA ARG A 543 14.91 -25.59 -8.63
C ARG A 543 14.19 -25.03 -9.86
N GLY A 544 14.88 -24.89 -10.99
CA GLY A 544 14.32 -24.31 -12.21
C GLY A 544 14.21 -22.77 -12.19
N TYR A 545 14.85 -22.09 -11.23
CA TYR A 545 14.81 -20.63 -11.12
C TYR A 545 15.63 -19.93 -12.21
N TYR A 546 16.73 -20.57 -12.62
CA TYR A 546 17.59 -20.15 -13.73
C TYR A 546 17.97 -21.36 -14.61
N THR A 547 18.19 -21.11 -15.89
CA THR A 547 18.82 -22.11 -16.76
C THR A 547 20.32 -22.15 -16.52
N ARG A 548 20.99 -23.20 -17.02
CA ARG A 548 22.45 -23.29 -16.94
C ARG A 548 23.15 -22.16 -17.69
N GLU A 549 22.61 -21.76 -18.83
CA GLU A 549 23.08 -20.61 -19.63
C GLU A 549 22.93 -19.30 -18.87
N GLN A 550 21.81 -19.12 -18.16
CA GLN A 550 21.61 -17.96 -17.29
C GLN A 550 22.58 -17.95 -16.12
N ALA A 551 22.85 -19.11 -15.50
CA ALA A 551 23.83 -19.24 -14.42
C ALA A 551 25.24 -18.80 -14.87
N GLU A 552 25.68 -19.23 -16.04
CA GLU A 552 26.99 -18.83 -16.60
C GLU A 552 27.01 -17.34 -16.97
N ARG A 553 25.96 -16.86 -17.65
CA ARG A 553 25.88 -15.47 -18.12
C ARG A 553 25.78 -14.46 -16.98
N LEU A 554 24.94 -14.75 -15.97
CA LEU A 554 24.60 -13.78 -14.91
C LEU A 554 25.59 -13.85 -13.74
N PHE A 555 26.04 -15.04 -13.38
CA PHE A 555 26.83 -15.27 -12.16
C PHE A 555 28.24 -15.79 -12.45
N GLY A 556 28.60 -16.03 -13.71
CA GLY A 556 29.89 -16.64 -14.08
C GLY A 556 30.07 -18.06 -13.55
N VAL A 557 28.98 -18.78 -13.30
CA VAL A 557 29.00 -20.13 -12.72
C VAL A 557 28.54 -21.16 -13.75
N ARG A 558 29.39 -22.13 -14.04
CA ARG A 558 29.07 -23.28 -14.89
C ARG A 558 28.51 -24.42 -14.04
N ILE A 559 27.41 -24.99 -14.49
CA ILE A 559 26.76 -26.14 -13.85
C ILE A 559 26.92 -27.36 -14.72
N ALA A 560 27.69 -28.34 -14.23
CA ALA A 560 27.91 -29.60 -14.92
C ALA A 560 26.63 -30.49 -14.91
N PRO A 561 26.58 -31.55 -15.77
CA PRO A 561 25.42 -32.46 -15.80
C PRO A 561 25.12 -33.14 -14.47
N ASP A 562 26.13 -33.38 -13.63
CA ASP A 562 26.01 -33.96 -12.29
C ASP A 562 25.54 -32.94 -11.21
N GLY A 563 25.34 -31.66 -11.60
CA GLY A 563 24.92 -30.59 -10.70
C GLY A 563 26.07 -29.87 -10.00
N SER A 564 27.34 -30.28 -10.21
CA SER A 564 28.49 -29.57 -9.65
C SER A 564 28.64 -28.19 -10.28
N ALA A 565 29.03 -27.20 -9.46
CA ALA A 565 29.18 -25.80 -9.85
C ALA A 565 30.65 -25.37 -9.79
N THR A 566 31.11 -24.69 -10.82
CA THR A 566 32.46 -24.12 -10.90
C THR A 566 32.44 -22.72 -11.48
N ARG A 567 33.39 -21.88 -11.09
CA ARG A 567 33.66 -20.56 -11.69
C ARG A 567 34.84 -20.67 -12.64
#